data_860f224db9861822cdabfa7ca5c0a777
#
_entry.id   860f224db9861822cdabfa7ca5c0a777
#
_cell.length_a   1.000
_cell.length_b   1.000
_cell.length_c   1.000
_cell.angle_alpha   90.00
_cell.angle_beta   90.00
_cell.angle_gamma   90.00
#
_symmetry.space_group_name_H-M   'P 1'
#
loop_
_entity.id
_entity.type
_entity.pdbx_description
1 polymer ?
#
loop_
_entity_poly.entity_id
_entity_poly.type
_entity_poly.pdbx_seq_one_letter_code
_entity_poly.pdbx_strand_id
1 'polypeptide(L)'
;AQFSYRVADRSGTLTLDDFHGSFEWDLTVRLLARVFPDREFVDLSPPHPIYSSFYQFDRYPQVPGLGSFFNGRTWEKGGYTARLRAILDDTGRPMVLANWNTDMGDGWEWSNAEEYPGYIKYTSMAYRMGINEIVYALTH
;
A
#
# COMPACT_ATOMS: atom_id res chain seq x y z
N ALA A 1 -3.11 -18.60 -12.28
CA ALA A 1 -1.99 -19.03 -13.10
C ALA A 1 -1.59 -17.96 -14.13
N GLN A 2 -2.52 -17.52 -14.99
CA GLN A 2 -2.20 -16.56 -16.05
C GLN A 2 -1.86 -15.17 -15.52
N PHE A 3 -2.46 -14.75 -14.41
CA PHE A 3 -2.17 -13.48 -13.76
C PHE A 3 -0.77 -13.49 -13.11
N SER A 4 -0.45 -14.53 -12.35
CA SER A 4 0.89 -14.67 -11.73
C SER A 4 2.01 -14.71 -12.77
N TYR A 5 1.78 -15.40 -13.89
CA TYR A 5 2.72 -15.42 -15.01
C TYR A 5 2.97 -14.02 -15.57
N ARG A 6 1.91 -13.23 -15.79
CA ARG A 6 2.05 -11.87 -16.32
C ARG A 6 2.81 -10.94 -15.37
N VAL A 7 2.55 -11.04 -14.08
CA VAL A 7 3.24 -10.23 -13.08
C VAL A 7 4.71 -10.63 -12.97
N ALA A 8 4.98 -11.93 -12.87
CA ALA A 8 6.36 -12.42 -12.71
C ALA A 8 7.21 -12.21 -13.97
N ASP A 9 6.70 -12.57 -15.15
CA ASP A 9 7.50 -12.57 -16.38
C ASP A 9 7.58 -11.19 -17.05
N ARG A 10 6.64 -10.28 -16.77
CA ARG A 10 6.59 -8.97 -17.41
C ARG A 10 6.99 -7.82 -16.48
N SER A 11 7.56 -8.15 -15.34
CA SER A 11 8.01 -7.17 -14.35
C SER A 11 6.89 -6.22 -13.89
N GLY A 12 5.64 -6.66 -13.98
CA GLY A 12 4.49 -5.93 -13.45
C GLY A 12 4.48 -5.94 -11.91
N THR A 13 3.82 -4.96 -11.32
CA THR A 13 3.56 -4.90 -9.88
C THR A 13 2.07 -4.63 -9.67
N LEU A 14 1.43 -5.45 -8.83
CA LEU A 14 0.06 -5.23 -8.38
C LEU A 14 0.09 -4.48 -7.07
N THR A 15 -0.64 -3.38 -6.99
CA THR A 15 -0.84 -2.67 -5.72
C THR A 15 -2.25 -2.91 -5.21
N LEU A 16 -2.36 -3.28 -3.94
CA LEU A 16 -3.61 -3.43 -3.19
C LEU A 16 -3.71 -2.30 -2.17
N ASP A 17 -4.91 -1.74 -2.04
CA ASP A 17 -5.15 -0.59 -1.17
C ASP A 17 -6.55 -0.67 -0.56
N ASP A 18 -6.80 0.11 0.49
CA ASP A 18 -8.09 0.27 1.14
C ASP A 18 -8.68 -1.05 1.66
N PHE A 19 -7.89 -1.77 2.43
CA PHE A 19 -8.38 -2.92 3.20
C PHE A 19 -7.81 -2.87 4.62
N HIS A 20 -8.63 -3.29 5.59
CA HIS A 20 -8.41 -2.94 6.99
C HIS A 20 -8.73 -4.10 7.93
N GLY A 21 -7.98 -4.18 9.01
CA GLY A 21 -8.19 -5.17 10.06
C GLY A 21 -7.73 -6.58 9.69
N SER A 22 -7.82 -7.47 10.66
CA SER A 22 -7.32 -8.85 10.54
C SER A 22 -8.18 -9.71 9.61
N PHE A 23 -9.49 -9.48 9.59
CA PHE A 23 -10.40 -10.26 8.74
C PHE A 23 -10.11 -10.02 7.24
N GLU A 24 -10.01 -8.76 6.84
CA GLU A 24 -9.70 -8.42 5.44
C GLU A 24 -8.26 -8.82 5.07
N TRP A 25 -7.33 -8.75 6.02
CA TRP A 25 -5.99 -9.28 5.82
C TRP A 25 -5.99 -10.77 5.51
N ASP A 26 -6.66 -11.57 6.34
CA ASP A 26 -6.74 -13.01 6.15
C ASP A 26 -7.41 -13.39 4.81
N LEU A 27 -8.43 -12.65 4.41
CA LEU A 27 -9.08 -12.83 3.12
C LEU A 27 -8.11 -12.54 1.97
N THR A 28 -7.37 -11.46 2.05
CA THR A 28 -6.35 -11.07 1.07
C THR A 28 -5.28 -12.15 0.93
N VAL A 29 -4.76 -12.64 2.05
CA VAL A 29 -3.76 -13.72 2.05
C VAL A 29 -4.29 -14.97 1.34
N ARG A 30 -5.52 -15.38 1.62
CA ARG A 30 -6.13 -16.54 0.96
C ARG A 30 -6.31 -16.35 -0.53
N LEU A 31 -6.75 -15.16 -0.96
CA LEU A 31 -6.94 -14.86 -2.37
C LEU A 31 -5.60 -14.87 -3.12
N LEU A 32 -4.59 -14.22 -2.56
CA LEU A 32 -3.26 -14.16 -3.19
C LEU A 32 -2.54 -15.50 -3.15
N ALA A 33 -2.80 -16.37 -2.18
CA ALA A 33 -2.26 -17.74 -2.16
C ALA A 33 -2.74 -18.59 -3.36
N ARG A 34 -3.90 -18.28 -3.93
CA ARG A 34 -4.38 -18.93 -5.16
C ARG A 34 -3.57 -18.53 -6.40
N VAL A 35 -2.98 -17.35 -6.36
CA VAL A 35 -2.16 -16.79 -7.45
C VAL A 35 -0.69 -17.12 -7.25
N PHE A 36 -0.21 -17.02 -6.02
CA PHE A 36 1.18 -17.25 -5.62
C PHE A 36 1.23 -18.32 -4.51
N PRO A 37 0.99 -19.61 -4.81
CA PRO A 37 0.87 -20.66 -3.79
C PRO A 37 2.16 -20.92 -3.00
N ASP A 38 3.33 -20.61 -3.58
CA ASP A 38 4.65 -20.88 -3.01
C ASP A 38 5.31 -19.64 -2.41
N ARG A 39 4.56 -18.54 -2.22
CA ARG A 39 5.10 -17.28 -1.73
C ARG A 39 4.24 -16.72 -0.62
N GLU A 40 4.90 -16.03 0.31
CA GLU A 40 4.26 -15.38 1.44
C GLU A 40 4.48 -13.86 1.39
N PHE A 41 3.60 -13.12 2.06
CA PHE A 41 3.80 -11.70 2.30
C PHE A 41 4.93 -11.47 3.30
N VAL A 42 5.76 -10.48 3.03
CA VAL A 42 6.80 -9.99 3.94
C VAL A 42 6.55 -8.51 4.25
N ASP A 43 6.93 -8.08 5.44
CA ASP A 43 6.89 -6.66 5.79
C ASP A 43 8.00 -5.90 5.07
N LEU A 44 7.65 -4.76 4.48
CA LEU A 44 8.62 -3.77 4.01
C LEU A 44 8.62 -2.60 4.99
N SER A 45 9.65 -2.51 5.82
CA SER A 45 9.80 -1.48 6.83
C SER A 45 11.03 -0.62 6.55
N PRO A 46 11.05 0.66 6.97
CA PRO A 46 12.29 1.45 6.89
C PRO A 46 13.45 0.73 7.59
N PRO A 47 14.67 0.74 7.03
CA PRO A 47 15.14 1.57 5.92
C PRO A 47 15.05 0.95 4.52
N HIS A 48 14.08 0.07 4.26
CA HIS A 48 13.92 -0.51 2.92
C HIS A 48 13.95 0.60 1.85
N PRO A 49 14.61 0.40 0.69
CA PRO A 49 14.80 1.45 -0.33
C PRO A 49 13.51 2.08 -0.88
N ILE A 50 12.36 1.39 -0.78
CA ILE A 50 11.07 1.94 -1.21
C ILE A 50 10.70 3.22 -0.42
N TYR A 51 11.20 3.36 0.82
CA TYR A 51 10.95 4.54 1.66
C TYR A 51 11.83 5.74 1.31
N SER A 52 12.72 5.61 0.35
CA SER A 52 13.61 6.67 -0.12
C SER A 52 13.80 6.66 -1.64
N SER A 53 12.93 5.99 -2.37
CA SER A 53 13.07 5.87 -3.83
C SER A 53 12.89 7.21 -4.56
N PHE A 54 12.10 8.13 -4.00
CA PHE A 54 11.99 9.51 -4.45
C PHE A 54 11.85 10.47 -3.26
N TYR A 55 10.84 10.28 -2.41
CA TYR A 55 10.65 11.01 -1.16
C TYR A 55 11.20 10.19 0.01
N GLN A 56 11.71 10.88 1.04
CA GLN A 56 12.20 10.24 2.25
C GLN A 56 11.04 10.04 3.25
N PHE A 57 10.87 8.79 3.70
CA PHE A 57 9.95 8.42 4.78
C PHE A 57 10.72 7.73 5.91
N ASP A 58 10.47 8.19 7.14
CA ASP A 58 11.01 7.55 8.34
C ASP A 58 10.13 6.41 8.84
N ARG A 59 8.86 6.41 8.42
CA ARG A 59 7.87 5.37 8.74
C ARG A 59 6.79 5.31 7.66
N TYR A 60 6.10 4.18 7.59
CA TYR A 60 4.99 4.02 6.66
C TYR A 60 3.80 4.87 7.10
N PRO A 61 3.23 5.71 6.23
CA PRO A 61 2.13 6.59 6.60
C PRO A 61 0.80 5.84 6.70
N GLN A 62 -0.06 6.28 7.63
CA GLN A 62 -1.47 5.87 7.65
C GLN A 62 -2.32 7.00 7.11
N VAL A 63 -2.97 6.75 5.99
CA VAL A 63 -3.92 7.67 5.35
C VAL A 63 -5.33 7.18 5.65
N PRO A 64 -6.15 7.97 6.36
CA PRO A 64 -7.54 7.58 6.61
C PRO A 64 -8.37 7.73 5.35
N GLY A 65 -9.35 6.86 5.15
CA GLY A 65 -10.47 7.15 4.27
C GLY A 65 -11.19 8.42 4.71
N LEU A 66 -11.79 9.14 3.78
CA LEU A 66 -12.42 10.43 4.07
C LEU A 66 -13.51 10.32 5.15
N GLY A 67 -14.28 9.23 5.13
CA GLY A 67 -15.29 8.98 6.16
C GLY A 67 -14.69 8.83 7.56
N SER A 68 -13.59 8.12 7.68
CA SER A 68 -12.87 7.97 8.96
C SER A 68 -12.30 9.29 9.45
N PHE A 69 -11.75 10.08 8.53
CA PHE A 69 -11.27 11.44 8.82
C PHE A 69 -12.37 12.31 9.43
N PHE A 70 -13.58 12.30 8.87
CA PHE A 70 -14.70 13.05 9.44
C PHE A 70 -15.12 12.58 10.84
N ASN A 71 -14.84 11.33 11.18
CA ASN A 71 -15.05 10.77 12.52
C ASN A 71 -13.85 10.93 13.45
N GLY A 72 -12.84 11.69 13.05
CA GLY A 72 -11.63 11.94 13.84
C GLY A 72 -10.70 10.74 13.96
N ARG A 73 -10.76 9.79 13.02
CA ARG A 73 -9.97 8.55 13.02
C ARG A 73 -9.04 8.48 11.83
N THR A 74 -7.88 7.82 12.04
CA THR A 74 -6.96 7.46 10.96
C THR A 74 -7.03 5.98 10.59
N TRP A 75 -7.84 5.20 11.29
CA TRP A 75 -7.94 3.75 11.20
C TRP A 75 -9.38 3.28 11.00
N GLU A 76 -9.54 2.07 10.48
CA GLU A 76 -10.82 1.41 10.26
C GLU A 76 -10.75 -0.05 10.71
N LYS A 77 -11.88 -0.61 11.14
CA LYS A 77 -12.06 -2.05 11.39
C LYS A 77 -10.99 -2.66 12.32
N GLY A 78 -10.51 -1.89 13.30
CA GLY A 78 -9.45 -2.33 14.21
C GLY A 78 -8.04 -2.30 13.63
N GLY A 79 -7.86 -1.79 12.42
CA GLY A 79 -6.56 -1.64 11.77
C GLY A 79 -5.80 -0.41 12.23
N TYR A 80 -5.33 -0.41 13.47
CA TYR A 80 -4.72 0.77 14.10
C TYR A 80 -3.35 1.14 13.54
N THR A 81 -2.62 0.18 12.99
CA THR A 81 -1.25 0.39 12.49
C THR A 81 -1.19 0.04 11.01
N ALA A 82 -0.87 1.04 10.19
CA ALA A 82 -0.64 0.82 8.76
C ALA A 82 0.68 0.09 8.52
N ARG A 83 0.68 -0.84 7.56
CA ARG A 83 1.87 -1.59 7.15
C ARG A 83 1.91 -1.76 5.65
N LEU A 84 3.10 -1.60 5.08
CA LEU A 84 3.37 -2.00 3.72
C LEU A 84 3.92 -3.43 3.72
N ARG A 85 3.24 -4.31 3.02
CA ARG A 85 3.66 -5.71 2.84
C ARG A 85 3.78 -6.04 1.37
N ALA A 86 4.59 -7.02 1.06
CA ALA A 86 4.87 -7.39 -0.33
C ALA A 86 4.97 -8.89 -0.51
N ILE A 87 4.61 -9.35 -1.71
CA ILE A 87 5.04 -10.65 -2.23
C ILE A 87 6.19 -10.36 -3.19
N LEU A 88 7.35 -10.94 -2.90
CA LEU A 88 8.57 -10.71 -3.67
C LEU A 88 8.84 -11.87 -4.64
N ASP A 89 9.47 -11.55 -5.76
CA ASP A 89 10.03 -12.58 -6.65
C ASP A 89 11.39 -13.09 -6.11
N ASP A 90 12.02 -14.00 -6.85
CA ASP A 90 13.28 -14.62 -6.41
C ASP A 90 14.46 -13.63 -6.36
N THR A 91 14.34 -12.47 -6.98
CA THR A 91 15.36 -11.41 -6.96
C THR A 91 15.08 -10.35 -5.89
N GLY A 92 13.98 -10.48 -5.14
CA GLY A 92 13.55 -9.51 -4.14
C GLY A 92 12.72 -8.35 -4.69
N ARG A 93 12.29 -8.40 -5.94
CA ARG A 93 11.42 -7.40 -6.54
C ARG A 93 9.96 -7.60 -6.12
N PRO A 94 9.24 -6.55 -5.74
CA PRO A 94 7.82 -6.67 -5.41
C PRO A 94 6.97 -7.04 -6.63
N MET A 95 6.27 -8.15 -6.54
CA MET A 95 5.20 -8.53 -7.48
C MET A 95 3.85 -8.00 -6.97
N VAL A 96 3.67 -7.94 -5.66
CA VAL A 96 2.50 -7.38 -5.00
C VAL A 96 2.96 -6.43 -3.92
N LEU A 97 2.36 -5.25 -3.88
CA LEU A 97 2.46 -4.29 -2.76
C LEU A 97 1.09 -4.19 -2.11
N ALA A 98 1.02 -4.41 -0.82
CA ALA A 98 -0.21 -4.37 -0.05
C ALA A 98 -0.16 -3.21 0.96
N ASN A 99 -0.93 -2.17 0.68
CA ASN A 99 -1.13 -1.02 1.56
C ASN A 99 -2.23 -1.37 2.58
N TRP A 100 -1.83 -2.01 3.68
CA TRP A 100 -2.76 -2.51 4.68
C TRP A 100 -3.00 -1.51 5.81
N ASN A 101 -4.25 -1.37 6.25
CA ASN A 101 -4.71 -0.41 7.26
C ASN A 101 -4.52 1.05 6.86
N THR A 102 -4.66 1.34 5.60
CA THR A 102 -4.53 2.68 5.03
C THR A 102 -5.38 2.79 3.77
N ASP A 103 -5.72 4.00 3.38
CA ASP A 103 -6.51 4.30 2.18
C ASP A 103 -5.78 5.37 1.35
N MET A 104 -4.81 4.91 0.59
CA MET A 104 -4.04 5.79 -0.30
C MET A 104 -4.94 6.34 -1.42
N GLY A 105 -5.90 5.54 -1.87
CA GLY A 105 -6.85 5.90 -2.92
C GLY A 105 -7.67 7.14 -2.56
N ASP A 106 -8.24 7.18 -1.36
CA ASP A 106 -8.96 8.36 -0.88
C ASP A 106 -8.03 9.57 -0.75
N GLY A 107 -6.79 9.36 -0.32
CA GLY A 107 -5.79 10.41 -0.28
C GLY A 107 -5.53 11.04 -1.64
N TRP A 108 -5.57 10.26 -2.72
CA TRP A 108 -5.42 10.78 -4.08
C TRP A 108 -6.71 11.40 -4.59
N GLU A 109 -7.85 10.79 -4.34
CA GLU A 109 -9.16 11.22 -4.85
C GLU A 109 -9.62 12.54 -4.22
N TRP A 110 -9.52 12.66 -2.90
CA TRP A 110 -10.03 13.80 -2.15
C TRP A 110 -8.96 14.86 -1.90
N SER A 111 -8.28 15.28 -2.96
CA SER A 111 -7.13 16.17 -2.90
C SER A 111 -7.48 17.67 -3.00
N ASN A 112 -8.75 18.03 -2.99
CA ASN A 112 -9.19 19.41 -3.03
C ASN A 112 -9.02 20.09 -1.66
N ALA A 113 -7.97 20.91 -1.54
CA ALA A 113 -7.62 21.60 -0.29
C ALA A 113 -8.68 22.64 0.13
N GLU A 114 -9.46 23.18 -0.80
CA GLU A 114 -10.52 24.14 -0.49
C GLU A 114 -11.73 23.44 0.14
N GLU A 115 -12.05 22.25 -0.34
CA GLU A 115 -13.19 21.47 0.14
C GLU A 115 -12.85 20.70 1.41
N TYR A 116 -11.64 20.14 1.50
CA TYR A 116 -11.19 19.31 2.63
C TYR A 116 -9.83 19.79 3.19
N PRO A 117 -9.75 21.03 3.74
CA PRO A 117 -8.47 21.62 4.11
C PRO A 117 -7.71 20.82 5.18
N GLY A 118 -8.42 20.20 6.12
CA GLY A 118 -7.79 19.38 7.15
C GLY A 118 -7.28 18.03 6.65
N TYR A 119 -7.74 17.57 5.48
CA TYR A 119 -7.36 16.30 4.89
C TYR A 119 -6.09 16.40 4.03
N ILE A 120 -5.68 17.59 3.65
CA ILE A 120 -4.56 17.79 2.69
C ILE A 120 -3.24 17.20 3.17
N LYS A 121 -3.00 17.11 4.46
CA LYS A 121 -1.80 16.46 5.02
C LYS A 121 -1.75 14.98 4.69
N TYR A 122 -2.90 14.32 4.68
CA TYR A 122 -3.01 12.90 4.31
C TYR A 122 -2.89 12.71 2.79
N THR A 123 -3.48 13.59 2.02
CA THR A 123 -3.30 13.66 0.57
C THR A 123 -1.81 13.76 0.21
N SER A 124 -1.07 14.65 0.87
CA SER A 124 0.37 14.80 0.66
C SER A 124 1.13 13.50 0.95
N MET A 125 0.82 12.80 2.04
CA MET A 125 1.43 11.51 2.37
C MET A 125 1.10 10.45 1.32
N ALA A 126 -0.16 10.37 0.89
CA ALA A 126 -0.62 9.41 -0.10
C ALA A 126 0.07 9.59 -1.46
N TYR A 127 0.17 10.83 -1.96
CA TYR A 127 0.88 11.11 -3.21
C TYR A 127 2.37 10.75 -3.11
N ARG A 128 3.03 11.16 -2.04
CA ARG A 128 4.46 10.88 -1.86
C ARG A 128 4.74 9.38 -1.79
N MET A 129 3.94 8.64 -1.03
CA MET A 129 4.15 7.19 -0.91
C MET A 129 3.81 6.47 -2.22
N GLY A 130 2.73 6.88 -2.89
CA GLY A 130 2.37 6.36 -4.21
C GLY A 130 3.47 6.58 -5.24
N ILE A 131 4.08 7.77 -5.26
CA ILE A 131 5.23 8.06 -6.13
C ILE A 131 6.41 7.15 -5.79
N ASN A 132 6.71 6.95 -4.50
CA ASN A 132 7.78 6.04 -4.09
C ASN A 132 7.54 4.61 -4.56
N GLU A 133 6.31 4.10 -4.43
CA GLU A 133 5.95 2.77 -4.91
C GLU A 133 6.13 2.64 -6.43
N ILE A 134 5.66 3.63 -7.18
CA ILE A 134 5.80 3.66 -8.65
C ILE A 134 7.27 3.71 -9.06
N VAL A 135 8.04 4.64 -8.50
CA VAL A 135 9.47 4.79 -8.83
C VAL A 135 10.22 3.51 -8.48
N TYR A 136 9.96 2.92 -7.32
CA TYR A 136 10.60 1.67 -6.93
C TYR A 136 10.25 0.53 -7.88
N ALA A 137 8.98 0.37 -8.24
CA ALA A 137 8.53 -0.67 -9.17
C ALA A 137 9.13 -0.52 -10.58
N LEU A 138 9.35 0.72 -11.03
CA LEU A 138 9.93 1.00 -12.35
C LEU A 138 11.46 0.85 -12.39
N THR A 139 12.15 0.96 -11.26
CA THR A 139 13.60 0.97 -11.17
C THR A 139 14.20 -0.32 -10.61
N HIS A 140 13.39 -1.22 -10.15
CA HIS A 140 13.76 -2.52 -9.60
C HIS A 140 12.90 -3.62 -10.24
#